data_835011daea233b458cacaf2498fe3700
#
_entry.id   835011daea233b458cacaf2498fe3700
#
_cell.length_a   1.000
_cell.length_b   1.000
_cell.length_c   1.000
_cell.angle_alpha   90.00
_cell.angle_beta   90.00
_cell.angle_gamma   90.00
#
_symmetry.space_group_name_H-M   'P 1'
#
loop_
_entity.id
_entity.type
_entity.pdbx_description
1 polymer ?
#
loop_
_entity_poly.entity_id
_entity_poly.type
_entity_poly.pdbx_seq_one_letter_code
_entity_poly.pdbx_strand_id
1 'polypeptide(L)'
;GIFGVLVSHGSSTVPKYIVDEINALGGNIQNAYGISIDELKAAIPCGIGKINVDTDIRLAVTRNMKEFFANHPEKRESQSIGEVYRLLEAKKEQFDPRAFLTPIMDTVMYGIIPDEDVAALMAVVEKGVKEAIGTLIVEFGSYGKAPLVEMASLDEMAERYRKGL
;
A
#
# COMPACT_ATOMS: atom_id res chain seq x y z
N GLY A 1 -31.15 9.22 16.97
CA GLY A 1 -29.79 8.74 16.85
C GLY A 1 -29.30 8.92 15.41
N ILE A 2 -28.05 9.29 15.19
CA ILE A 2 -27.46 9.37 13.87
C ILE A 2 -27.20 7.93 13.43
N PHE A 3 -27.99 7.42 12.48
CA PHE A 3 -27.74 6.13 11.84
C PHE A 3 -26.84 6.36 10.63
N GLY A 4 -25.53 6.40 10.85
CA GLY A 4 -24.54 6.57 9.81
C GLY A 4 -23.28 5.79 10.15
N VAL A 5 -22.65 5.26 9.11
CA VAL A 5 -21.32 4.63 9.22
C VAL A 5 -20.26 5.72 9.19
N LEU A 6 -19.40 5.76 10.21
CA LEU A 6 -18.29 6.71 10.26
C LEU A 6 -17.10 6.23 9.43
N VAL A 7 -16.41 7.17 8.82
CA VAL A 7 -15.16 6.93 8.08
C VAL A 7 -14.00 7.50 8.89
N SER A 8 -13.03 6.66 9.22
CA SER A 8 -11.79 7.10 9.84
C SER A 8 -10.77 7.49 8.78
N HIS A 9 -10.26 8.72 8.86
CA HIS A 9 -9.17 9.25 8.03
C HIS A 9 -7.86 9.32 8.83
N GLY A 10 -6.73 9.23 8.12
CA GLY A 10 -5.41 9.28 8.76
C GLY A 10 -5.14 8.10 9.68
N SER A 11 -5.69 6.94 9.36
CA SER A 11 -5.71 5.76 10.24
C SER A 11 -4.63 4.73 9.89
N SER A 12 -3.54 5.15 9.25
CA SER A 12 -2.40 4.26 8.99
C SER A 12 -1.77 3.81 10.31
N THR A 13 -1.41 2.54 10.39
CA THR A 13 -0.84 1.96 11.62
C THR A 13 0.65 2.20 11.75
N VAL A 14 1.33 2.42 10.61
CA VAL A 14 2.80 2.61 10.55
C VAL A 14 3.51 1.48 11.31
N PRO A 15 3.43 0.22 10.82
CA PRO A 15 3.94 -0.93 11.55
C PRO A 15 5.44 -0.79 11.83
N LYS A 16 5.80 -0.76 13.11
CA LYS A 16 7.19 -0.53 13.54
C LYS A 16 8.16 -1.55 12.93
N TYR A 17 7.75 -2.81 12.81
CA TYR A 17 8.62 -3.86 12.25
C TYR A 17 8.99 -3.57 10.78
N ILE A 18 8.07 -3.01 9.97
CA ILE A 18 8.38 -2.64 8.58
C ILE A 18 9.37 -1.46 8.55
N VAL A 19 9.19 -0.48 9.41
CA VAL A 19 10.13 0.65 9.54
C VAL A 19 11.52 0.15 9.93
N ASP A 20 11.60 -0.76 10.91
CA ASP A 20 12.86 -1.36 11.36
C ASP A 20 13.53 -2.16 10.21
N GLU A 21 12.77 -2.92 9.43
CA GLU A 21 13.28 -3.66 8.25
C GLU A 21 13.78 -2.71 7.16
N ILE A 22 13.05 -1.63 6.85
CA ILE A 22 13.52 -0.60 5.91
C ILE A 22 14.84 0.02 6.38
N ASN A 23 14.96 0.32 7.67
CA ASN A 23 16.16 0.90 8.23
C ASN A 23 17.33 -0.09 8.22
N ALA A 24 17.09 -1.36 8.49
CA ALA A 24 18.09 -2.43 8.35
C ALA A 24 18.59 -2.59 6.89
N LEU A 25 17.74 -2.28 5.92
CA LEU A 25 18.06 -2.26 4.48
C LEU A 25 18.61 -0.91 3.98
N GLY A 26 19.19 -0.10 4.88
CA GLY A 26 19.84 1.16 4.54
C GLY A 26 18.93 2.39 4.49
N GLY A 27 17.68 2.28 4.93
CA GLY A 27 16.80 3.42 5.18
C GLY A 27 17.19 4.21 6.42
N ASN A 28 16.56 5.37 6.62
CA ASN A 28 16.72 6.21 7.81
C ASN A 28 15.37 6.87 8.17
N ILE A 29 14.31 6.05 8.30
CA ILE A 29 13.00 6.55 8.70
C ILE A 29 12.98 6.70 10.21
N GLN A 30 12.71 7.91 10.70
CA GLN A 30 12.64 8.25 12.11
C GLN A 30 11.28 8.84 12.45
N ASN A 31 10.86 8.70 13.72
CA ASN A 31 9.65 9.31 14.25
C ASN A 31 8.38 9.00 13.44
N ALA A 32 8.28 7.78 12.92
CA ALA A 32 7.10 7.31 12.24
C ALA A 32 6.12 6.70 13.23
N TYR A 33 4.94 7.29 13.37
CA TYR A 33 3.89 6.88 14.30
C TYR A 33 2.57 6.72 13.57
N GLY A 34 1.76 5.79 14.04
CA GLY A 34 0.42 5.52 13.56
C GLY A 34 -0.54 5.19 14.70
N ILE A 35 -1.76 4.85 14.35
CA ILE A 35 -2.76 4.34 15.28
C ILE A 35 -2.56 2.83 15.39
N SER A 36 -2.53 2.27 16.59
CA SER A 36 -2.34 0.82 16.73
C SER A 36 -3.52 0.04 16.13
N ILE A 37 -3.25 -1.17 15.65
CA ILE A 37 -4.30 -2.07 15.14
C ILE A 37 -5.36 -2.32 16.21
N ASP A 38 -4.98 -2.45 17.47
CA ASP A 38 -5.92 -2.71 18.57
C ASP A 38 -6.85 -1.52 18.82
N GLU A 39 -6.35 -0.29 18.72
CA GLU A 39 -7.18 0.93 18.81
C GLU A 39 -8.16 1.01 17.63
N LEU A 40 -7.72 0.69 16.41
CA LEU A 40 -8.60 0.66 15.24
C LEU A 40 -9.67 -0.43 15.38
N LYS A 41 -9.30 -1.61 15.87
CA LYS A 41 -10.25 -2.70 16.14
C LYS A 41 -11.27 -2.31 17.22
N ALA A 42 -10.83 -1.61 18.27
CA ALA A 42 -11.73 -1.12 19.32
C ALA A 42 -12.71 -0.05 18.81
N ALA A 43 -12.36 0.70 17.76
CA ALA A 43 -13.21 1.71 17.16
C ALA A 43 -14.33 1.13 16.27
N ILE A 44 -14.13 -0.06 15.70
CA ILE A 44 -15.12 -0.70 14.80
C ILE A 44 -16.49 -0.86 15.48
N PRO A 45 -16.62 -1.47 16.67
CA PRO A 45 -17.92 -1.59 17.34
C PRO A 45 -18.52 -0.24 17.77
N CYS A 46 -17.73 0.83 17.76
CA CYS A 46 -18.21 2.19 18.07
C CYS A 46 -18.79 2.92 16.85
N GLY A 47 -18.91 2.24 15.69
CA GLY A 47 -19.55 2.80 14.50
C GLY A 47 -18.59 3.18 13.36
N ILE A 48 -17.30 2.84 13.47
CA ILE A 48 -16.35 2.99 12.38
C ILE A 48 -16.56 1.83 11.40
N GLY A 49 -17.12 2.12 10.22
CA GLY A 49 -17.36 1.12 9.17
C GLY A 49 -16.40 1.20 7.99
N LYS A 50 -15.54 2.24 7.94
CA LYS A 50 -14.49 2.39 6.94
C LYS A 50 -13.25 2.99 7.56
N ILE A 51 -12.11 2.36 7.30
CA ILE A 51 -10.80 2.80 7.81
C ILE A 51 -9.91 3.06 6.59
N ASN A 52 -9.44 4.30 6.43
CA ASN A 52 -8.54 4.70 5.35
C ASN A 52 -7.09 4.48 5.77
N VAL A 53 -6.41 3.59 5.07
CA VAL A 53 -5.00 3.27 5.30
C VAL A 53 -4.21 3.50 4.01
N ASP A 54 -3.08 4.19 4.10
CA ASP A 54 -2.22 4.52 2.97
C ASP A 54 -0.73 4.24 3.30
N THR A 55 -0.22 4.81 4.38
CA THR A 55 1.21 4.72 4.75
C THR A 55 1.69 3.29 4.91
N ASP A 56 0.88 2.38 5.44
CA ASP A 56 1.24 0.97 5.62
C ASP A 56 1.55 0.29 4.28
N ILE A 57 0.74 0.60 3.24
CA ILE A 57 0.94 0.10 1.89
C ILE A 57 2.26 0.65 1.31
N ARG A 58 2.50 1.95 1.47
CA ARG A 58 3.73 2.59 0.98
C ARG A 58 4.98 2.02 1.64
N LEU A 59 4.94 1.82 2.95
CA LEU A 59 6.03 1.21 3.71
C LEU A 59 6.31 -0.21 3.25
N ALA A 60 5.28 -1.05 3.11
CA ALA A 60 5.44 -2.43 2.65
C ALA A 60 6.05 -2.51 1.24
N VAL A 61 5.59 -1.66 0.33
CA VAL A 61 6.14 -1.56 -1.03
C VAL A 61 7.61 -1.14 -0.98
N THR A 62 7.94 -0.08 -0.25
CA THR A 62 9.34 0.40 -0.17
C THR A 62 10.26 -0.61 0.49
N ARG A 63 9.80 -1.32 1.53
CA ARG A 63 10.54 -2.41 2.15
C ARG A 63 10.85 -3.50 1.12
N ASN A 64 9.85 -3.94 0.36
CA ASN A 64 10.03 -4.99 -0.65
C ASN A 64 10.97 -4.56 -1.78
N MET A 65 10.91 -3.30 -2.22
CA MET A 65 11.84 -2.78 -3.22
C MET A 65 13.29 -2.78 -2.71
N LYS A 66 13.52 -2.35 -1.46
CA LYS A 66 14.86 -2.40 -0.86
C LYS A 66 15.37 -3.82 -0.70
N GLU A 67 14.53 -4.74 -0.24
CA GLU A 67 14.85 -6.17 -0.13
C GLU A 67 15.19 -6.78 -1.50
N PHE A 68 14.43 -6.43 -2.55
CA PHE A 68 14.71 -6.86 -3.91
C PHE A 68 16.13 -6.49 -4.35
N PHE A 69 16.54 -5.24 -4.21
CA PHE A 69 17.88 -4.80 -4.59
C PHE A 69 18.99 -5.33 -3.64
N ALA A 70 18.65 -5.66 -2.41
CA ALA A 70 19.57 -6.35 -1.51
C ALA A 70 19.85 -7.78 -1.95
N ASN A 71 18.80 -8.49 -2.39
CA ASN A 71 18.86 -9.87 -2.85
C ASN A 71 19.36 -10.01 -4.31
N HIS A 72 19.27 -8.95 -5.11
CA HIS A 72 19.66 -8.91 -6.52
C HIS A 72 20.64 -7.75 -6.78
N PRO A 73 21.88 -7.83 -6.27
CA PRO A 73 22.86 -6.75 -6.43
C PRO A 73 23.20 -6.45 -7.89
N GLU A 74 23.10 -7.43 -8.78
CA GLU A 74 23.30 -7.27 -10.23
C GLU A 74 22.27 -6.32 -10.88
N LYS A 75 21.07 -6.22 -10.30
CA LYS A 75 20.00 -5.33 -10.79
C LYS A 75 20.22 -3.84 -10.46
N ARG A 76 21.17 -3.54 -9.56
CA ARG A 76 21.52 -2.15 -9.21
C ARG A 76 22.11 -1.37 -10.37
N GLU A 77 22.75 -2.05 -11.30
CA GLU A 77 23.33 -1.48 -12.54
C GLU A 77 22.45 -1.71 -13.77
N SER A 78 21.22 -2.18 -13.59
CA SER A 78 20.28 -2.37 -14.69
C SER A 78 20.00 -1.03 -15.40
N GLN A 79 19.94 -1.06 -16.72
CA GLN A 79 19.61 0.11 -17.54
C GLN A 79 18.18 0.59 -17.30
N SER A 80 17.26 -0.33 -16.99
CA SER A 80 15.85 -0.05 -16.83
C SER A 80 15.50 0.40 -15.40
N ILE A 81 16.04 -0.28 -14.38
CA ILE A 81 15.64 -0.06 -12.98
C ILE A 81 16.76 0.46 -12.06
N GLY A 82 17.99 0.58 -12.56
CA GLY A 82 19.12 1.06 -11.75
C GLY A 82 18.93 2.47 -11.19
N GLU A 83 18.18 3.35 -11.90
CA GLU A 83 17.86 4.68 -11.38
C GLU A 83 16.91 4.61 -10.17
N VAL A 84 15.99 3.64 -10.16
CA VAL A 84 15.13 3.40 -8.98
C VAL A 84 15.98 3.06 -7.76
N TYR A 85 17.00 2.19 -7.93
CA TYR A 85 17.95 1.87 -6.86
C TYR A 85 18.70 3.11 -6.37
N ARG A 86 19.24 3.93 -7.28
CA ARG A 86 19.96 5.17 -6.93
C ARG A 86 19.07 6.13 -6.13
N LEU A 87 17.80 6.25 -6.48
CA LEU A 87 16.84 7.07 -5.74
C LEU A 87 16.54 6.51 -4.35
N LEU A 88 16.41 5.18 -4.20
CA LEU A 88 16.24 4.52 -2.89
C LEU A 88 17.43 4.78 -1.95
N GLU A 89 18.65 4.78 -2.50
CA GLU A 89 19.87 5.07 -1.73
C GLU A 89 20.06 6.56 -1.42
N ALA A 90 19.66 7.43 -2.33
CA ALA A 90 19.79 8.88 -2.15
C ALA A 90 18.74 9.45 -1.17
N LYS A 91 17.54 8.86 -1.12
CA LYS A 91 16.40 9.36 -0.33
C LYS A 91 16.08 8.44 0.83
N LYS A 92 17.04 8.21 1.73
CA LYS A 92 16.94 7.21 2.82
C LYS A 92 15.82 7.45 3.82
N GLU A 93 15.35 8.69 3.96
CA GLU A 93 14.27 9.07 4.87
C GLU A 93 12.88 8.96 4.20
N GLN A 94 12.85 8.72 2.89
CA GLN A 94 11.61 8.63 2.13
C GLN A 94 11.09 7.19 2.10
N PHE A 95 9.78 7.04 2.27
CA PHE A 95 9.08 5.75 2.20
C PHE A 95 7.94 5.74 1.17
N ASP A 96 7.70 6.85 0.47
CA ASP A 96 6.69 6.89 -0.58
C ASP A 96 7.27 6.32 -1.89
N PRO A 97 6.78 5.16 -2.39
CA PRO A 97 7.32 4.53 -3.58
C PRO A 97 7.21 5.40 -4.83
N ARG A 98 6.30 6.38 -4.87
CA ARG A 98 6.20 7.34 -5.98
C ARG A 98 7.47 8.17 -6.15
N ALA A 99 8.21 8.40 -5.06
CA ALA A 99 9.48 9.12 -5.11
C ALA A 99 10.61 8.33 -5.81
N PHE A 100 10.44 7.02 -5.97
CA PHE A 100 11.44 6.12 -6.53
C PHE A 100 11.04 5.56 -7.89
N LEU A 101 9.74 5.32 -8.13
CA LEU A 101 9.24 4.64 -9.33
C LEU A 101 9.10 5.57 -10.54
N THR A 102 9.19 6.89 -10.37
CA THR A 102 9.06 7.86 -11.47
C THR A 102 9.89 7.50 -12.71
N PRO A 103 11.15 7.04 -12.62
CA PRO A 103 11.96 6.73 -13.81
C PRO A 103 11.41 5.63 -14.71
N ILE A 104 10.59 4.73 -14.15
CA ILE A 104 10.05 3.57 -14.89
C ILE A 104 8.58 3.71 -15.25
N MET A 105 7.92 4.78 -14.81
CA MET A 105 6.47 4.92 -14.98
C MET A 105 6.02 4.93 -16.44
N ASP A 106 6.79 5.54 -17.33
CA ASP A 106 6.47 5.52 -18.77
C ASP A 106 6.51 4.09 -19.34
N THR A 107 7.49 3.29 -18.94
CA THR A 107 7.56 1.87 -19.32
C THR A 107 6.39 1.06 -18.76
N VAL A 108 6.02 1.30 -17.50
CA VAL A 108 4.90 0.62 -16.84
C VAL A 108 3.56 0.97 -17.49
N MET A 109 3.35 2.25 -17.81
CA MET A 109 2.05 2.74 -18.31
C MET A 109 1.89 2.58 -19.83
N TYR A 110 2.96 2.73 -20.59
CA TYR A 110 2.92 2.84 -22.05
C TYR A 110 3.89 1.89 -22.78
N GLY A 111 4.68 1.12 -22.03
CA GLY A 111 5.66 0.20 -22.61
C GLY A 111 5.00 -0.86 -23.49
N ILE A 112 5.36 -0.85 -24.76
CA ILE A 112 4.91 -1.85 -25.76
C ILE A 112 5.81 -3.08 -25.71
N ILE A 113 7.08 -2.90 -25.34
CA ILE A 113 8.08 -3.97 -25.26
C ILE A 113 8.20 -4.38 -23.80
N PRO A 114 7.97 -5.66 -23.45
CA PRO A 114 8.19 -6.15 -22.11
C PRO A 114 9.65 -5.94 -21.68
N ASP A 115 9.82 -5.36 -20.51
CA ASP A 115 11.11 -5.24 -19.83
C ASP A 115 11.10 -6.16 -18.60
N GLU A 116 11.96 -7.17 -18.60
CA GLU A 116 11.98 -8.20 -17.54
C GLU A 116 12.37 -7.63 -16.18
N ASP A 117 13.26 -6.63 -16.13
CA ASP A 117 13.68 -6.01 -14.88
C ASP A 117 12.57 -5.15 -14.31
N VAL A 118 11.88 -4.38 -15.14
CA VAL A 118 10.71 -3.60 -14.75
C VAL A 118 9.59 -4.53 -14.27
N ALA A 119 9.32 -5.62 -15.00
CA ALA A 119 8.31 -6.60 -14.60
C ALA A 119 8.63 -7.25 -13.25
N ALA A 120 9.89 -7.63 -13.03
CA ALA A 120 10.34 -8.21 -11.77
C ALA A 120 10.19 -7.22 -10.60
N LEU A 121 10.55 -5.95 -10.79
CA LEU A 121 10.37 -4.91 -9.78
C LEU A 121 8.90 -4.63 -9.50
N MET A 122 8.04 -4.59 -10.54
CA MET A 122 6.60 -4.38 -10.36
C MET A 122 5.91 -5.55 -9.65
N ALA A 123 6.36 -6.78 -9.87
CA ALA A 123 5.89 -7.94 -9.09
C ALA A 123 6.20 -7.79 -7.59
N VAL A 124 7.33 -7.21 -7.25
CA VAL A 124 7.72 -6.90 -5.86
C VAL A 124 6.84 -5.79 -5.27
N VAL A 125 6.53 -4.77 -6.05
CA VAL A 125 5.57 -3.72 -5.66
C VAL A 125 4.20 -4.33 -5.37
N GLU A 126 3.69 -5.15 -6.28
CA GLU A 126 2.41 -5.85 -6.11
C GLU A 126 2.39 -6.74 -4.86
N LYS A 127 3.48 -7.45 -4.59
CA LYS A 127 3.64 -8.25 -3.37
C LYS A 127 3.49 -7.38 -2.12
N GLY A 128 4.14 -6.22 -2.05
CA GLY A 128 4.02 -5.30 -0.91
C GLY A 128 2.60 -4.80 -0.69
N VAL A 129 1.89 -4.47 -1.76
CA VAL A 129 0.46 -4.09 -1.70
C VAL A 129 -0.38 -5.25 -1.16
N LYS A 130 -0.19 -6.47 -1.66
CA LYS A 130 -0.92 -7.67 -1.21
C LYS A 130 -0.68 -7.98 0.26
N GLU A 131 0.55 -7.87 0.73
CA GLU A 131 0.92 -8.10 2.13
C GLU A 131 0.21 -7.13 3.07
N ALA A 132 0.29 -5.83 2.79
CA ALA A 132 -0.34 -4.80 3.61
C ALA A 132 -1.87 -4.95 3.63
N ILE A 133 -2.50 -5.05 2.45
CA ILE A 133 -3.95 -5.18 2.35
C ILE A 133 -4.44 -6.49 2.94
N GLY A 134 -3.74 -7.60 2.70
CA GLY A 134 -4.09 -8.91 3.25
C GLY A 134 -4.12 -8.92 4.78
N THR A 135 -3.11 -8.31 5.40
CA THR A 135 -3.06 -8.15 6.86
C THR A 135 -4.26 -7.34 7.36
N LEU A 136 -4.56 -6.20 6.75
CA LEU A 136 -5.67 -5.33 7.17
C LEU A 136 -7.04 -5.99 6.96
N ILE A 137 -7.22 -6.77 5.89
CA ILE A 137 -8.45 -7.55 5.65
C ILE A 137 -8.71 -8.53 6.79
N VAL A 138 -7.67 -9.21 7.28
CA VAL A 138 -7.77 -10.15 8.40
C VAL A 138 -8.04 -9.39 9.70
N GLU A 139 -7.24 -8.38 10.01
CA GLU A 139 -7.31 -7.62 11.26
C GLU A 139 -8.64 -6.88 11.44
N PHE A 140 -9.19 -6.32 10.38
CA PHE A 140 -10.49 -5.64 10.41
C PHE A 140 -11.69 -6.58 10.23
N GLY A 141 -11.45 -7.88 10.17
CA GLY A 141 -12.50 -8.89 10.12
C GLY A 141 -13.27 -8.96 8.80
N SER A 142 -12.68 -8.50 7.69
CA SER A 142 -13.27 -8.56 6.34
C SER A 142 -12.97 -9.87 5.60
N TYR A 143 -12.05 -10.67 6.11
CA TYR A 143 -11.67 -11.95 5.50
C TYR A 143 -12.86 -12.87 5.31
N GLY A 144 -13.02 -13.42 4.09
CA GLY A 144 -14.08 -14.34 3.74
C GLY A 144 -15.47 -13.70 3.58
N LYS A 145 -15.61 -12.37 3.71
CA LYS A 145 -16.91 -11.70 3.67
C LYS A 145 -17.28 -11.11 2.31
N ALA A 146 -16.39 -11.17 1.32
CA ALA A 146 -16.70 -10.67 -0.01
C ALA A 146 -17.98 -11.27 -0.64
N PRO A 147 -18.29 -12.59 -0.49
CA PRO A 147 -19.52 -13.17 -1.00
C PRO A 147 -20.80 -12.64 -0.33
N LEU A 148 -20.69 -11.97 0.82
CA LEU A 148 -21.82 -11.39 1.55
C LEU A 148 -22.16 -9.98 1.06
N VAL A 149 -21.35 -9.40 0.18
CA VAL A 149 -21.57 -8.06 -0.36
C VAL A 149 -22.53 -8.18 -1.54
N GLU A 150 -23.74 -7.63 -1.38
CA GLU A 150 -24.70 -7.49 -2.47
C GLU A 150 -24.27 -6.34 -3.37
N MET A 151 -24.04 -6.66 -4.64
CA MET A 151 -23.69 -5.67 -5.65
C MET A 151 -24.99 -5.12 -6.28
N ALA A 152 -25.31 -3.87 -5.99
CA ALA A 152 -26.37 -3.18 -6.71
C ALA A 152 -25.92 -2.92 -8.15
N SER A 153 -26.82 -3.14 -9.13
CA SER A 153 -26.58 -2.74 -10.51
C SER A 153 -26.55 -1.20 -10.64
N LEU A 154 -25.97 -0.71 -11.73
CA LEU A 154 -25.94 0.74 -11.99
C LEU A 154 -27.37 1.33 -12.08
N ASP A 155 -28.31 0.58 -12.63
CA ASP A 155 -29.70 1.01 -12.74
C ASP A 155 -30.38 1.10 -11.36
N GLU A 156 -30.16 0.10 -10.48
CA GLU A 156 -30.64 0.15 -9.11
C GLU A 156 -30.03 1.31 -8.32
N MET A 157 -28.76 1.57 -8.49
CA MET A 157 -28.09 2.73 -7.87
C MET A 157 -28.68 4.04 -8.40
N ALA A 158 -28.84 4.18 -9.70
CA ALA A 158 -29.44 5.36 -10.32
C ALA A 158 -30.87 5.61 -9.80
N GLU A 159 -31.64 4.54 -9.61
CA GLU A 159 -33.00 4.63 -9.06
C GLU A 159 -33.01 5.05 -7.59
N ARG A 160 -32.10 4.51 -6.77
CA ARG A 160 -31.90 4.94 -5.36
C ARG A 160 -31.59 6.42 -5.28
N TYR A 161 -30.64 6.92 -6.10
CA TYR A 161 -30.31 8.35 -6.14
C TYR A 161 -31.48 9.24 -6.56
N ARG A 162 -32.30 8.82 -7.53
CA ARG A 162 -33.52 9.56 -7.94
C ARG A 162 -34.55 9.64 -6.82
N LYS A 163 -34.61 8.63 -5.95
CA LYS A 163 -35.52 8.56 -4.80
C LYS A 163 -34.98 9.30 -3.57
N GLY A 164 -33.77 9.84 -3.62
CA GLY A 164 -33.15 10.59 -2.52
C GLY A 164 -32.61 9.70 -1.39
N LEU A 165 -32.24 8.47 -1.68
CA LEU A 165 -31.65 7.51 -0.75
C LEU A 165 -30.14 7.45 -0.89
#